data_1e9a978aa9acb9720b6f4e74d6279f0b
#
_entry.id   1e9a978aa9acb9720b6f4e74d6279f0b
#
_cell.length_a   1.000
_cell.length_b   1.000
_cell.length_c   1.000
_cell.angle_alpha   90.00
_cell.angle_beta   90.00
_cell.angle_gamma   90.00
#
_symmetry.space_group_name_H-M   'P 1'
#
loop_
_entity.id
_entity.type
_entity.pdbx_description
1 polymer ?
#
loop_
_entity_poly.entity_id
_entity_poly.type
_entity_poly.pdbx_seq_one_letter_code
_entity_poly.pdbx_strand_id
1 'polypeptide(L)' 'MTGTLAAIGASFAAIGAGLGIGSIGKTAMEGIARQPEADGKIQTAMIISAALIEGVCLFAVVVALIG' A
#
# COMPACT_ATOMS: atom_id res chain seq x y z
N MET A 1 -2.74 17.00 17.15
CA MET A 1 -1.98 15.88 17.72
C MET A 1 -0.58 16.34 18.06
N THR A 2 0.01 15.83 19.12
CA THR A 2 1.39 16.18 19.45
C THR A 2 2.36 15.55 18.47
N GLY A 3 3.58 16.14 18.34
CA GLY A 3 4.57 15.64 17.40
C GLY A 3 4.93 14.17 17.59
N THR A 4 5.05 13.71 18.83
CA THR A 4 5.39 12.31 19.12
C THR A 4 4.29 11.35 18.68
N LEU A 5 3.03 11.66 19.01
CA LEU A 5 1.90 10.81 18.61
C LEU A 5 1.70 10.83 17.09
N ALA A 6 1.90 11.99 16.46
CA ALA A 6 1.82 12.11 15.02
C ALA A 6 2.90 11.25 14.34
N ALA A 7 4.12 11.26 14.85
CA ALA A 7 5.21 10.46 14.30
C ALA A 7 4.93 8.96 14.44
N ILE A 8 4.38 8.53 15.56
CA ILE A 8 4.00 7.12 15.77
C ILE A 8 2.90 6.73 14.79
N GLY A 9 1.87 7.55 14.66
CA GLY A 9 0.77 7.26 13.74
C GLY A 9 1.23 7.17 12.29
N ALA A 10 2.06 8.11 11.85
CA ALA A 10 2.61 8.11 10.50
C ALA A 10 3.46 6.87 10.25
N SER A 11 4.26 6.46 11.24
CA SER A 11 5.10 5.26 11.14
C SER A 11 4.26 3.99 10.99
N PHE A 12 3.19 3.85 11.78
CA PHE A 12 2.28 2.70 11.64
C PHE A 12 1.58 2.68 10.29
N ALA A 13 1.17 3.85 9.78
CA ALA A 13 0.56 3.94 8.46
C ALA A 13 1.54 3.47 7.38
N ALA A 14 2.79 3.90 7.45
CA ALA A 14 3.82 3.50 6.50
C ALA A 14 4.09 1.99 6.55
N ILE A 15 4.16 1.41 7.74
CA ILE A 15 4.35 -0.03 7.92
C ILE A 15 3.18 -0.80 7.33
N GLY A 16 1.95 -0.37 7.63
CA GLY A 16 0.75 -1.01 7.11
C GLY A 16 0.69 -0.97 5.59
N ALA A 17 0.97 0.18 4.99
CA ALA A 17 1.00 0.33 3.54
C ALA A 17 2.09 -0.55 2.92
N GLY A 18 3.29 -0.58 3.52
CA GLY A 18 4.39 -1.40 3.03
C GLY A 18 4.06 -2.88 3.04
N LEU A 19 3.47 -3.38 4.13
CA LEU A 19 3.05 -4.77 4.23
C LEU A 19 1.94 -5.09 3.21
N GLY A 20 0.96 -4.19 3.06
CA GLY A 20 -0.13 -4.38 2.11
C GLY A 20 0.34 -4.41 0.68
N ILE A 21 1.16 -3.45 0.27
CA ILE A 21 1.69 -3.38 -1.10
C ILE A 21 2.63 -4.56 -1.36
N GLY A 22 3.46 -4.93 -0.39
CA GLY A 22 4.33 -6.09 -0.52
C GLY A 22 3.55 -7.38 -0.72
N SER A 23 2.46 -7.57 0.02
CA SER A 23 1.58 -8.72 -0.13
C SER A 23 0.93 -8.78 -1.51
N ILE A 24 0.45 -7.63 -2.01
CA ILE A 24 -0.13 -7.52 -3.34
C ILE A 24 0.91 -7.88 -4.41
N GLY A 25 2.11 -7.33 -4.29
CA GLY A 25 3.18 -7.59 -5.23
C GLY A 25 3.57 -9.07 -5.28
N LYS A 26 3.70 -9.70 -4.12
CA LYS A 26 4.01 -11.13 -4.04
C LYS A 26 2.93 -11.97 -4.71
N THR A 27 1.67 -11.70 -4.41
CA THR A 27 0.54 -12.43 -4.98
C THR A 27 0.46 -12.22 -6.49
N ALA A 28 0.69 -11.01 -6.97
CA ALA A 28 0.70 -10.70 -8.40
C ALA A 28 1.80 -11.47 -9.12
N MET A 29 3.01 -11.51 -8.56
CA MET A 29 4.11 -12.25 -9.16
C MET A 29 3.83 -13.74 -9.24
N GLU A 30 3.23 -14.32 -8.20
CA GLU A 30 2.82 -15.72 -8.20
C GLU A 30 1.75 -15.98 -9.27
N GLY A 31 0.79 -15.07 -9.43
CA GLY A 31 -0.24 -15.18 -10.44
C GLY A 31 0.32 -15.12 -11.86
N ILE A 32 1.26 -14.22 -12.12
CA ILE A 32 1.91 -14.12 -13.43
C ILE A 32 2.71 -15.39 -13.72
N ALA A 33 3.39 -15.92 -12.70
CA ALA A 33 4.16 -17.15 -12.87
C ALA A 33 3.28 -18.35 -13.24
N ARG A 34 2.06 -18.41 -12.69
CA ARG A 34 1.13 -19.49 -12.97
C ARG A 34 0.37 -19.30 -14.29
N GLN A 35 0.05 -18.06 -14.61
CA GLN A 35 -0.74 -17.70 -15.79
C GLN A 35 -0.10 -16.53 -16.51
N PRO A 36 1.02 -16.76 -17.23
CA PRO A 36 1.72 -15.67 -17.91
C PRO A 36 0.85 -14.90 -18.90
N GLU A 37 -0.15 -15.53 -19.47
CA GLU A 37 -1.09 -14.90 -20.40
C GLU A 37 -1.99 -13.86 -19.73
N ALA A 38 -2.11 -13.88 -18.40
CA ALA A 38 -2.89 -12.92 -17.63
C ALA A 38 -2.06 -11.76 -17.11
N ASP A 39 -0.80 -11.65 -17.50
CA ASP A 39 0.16 -10.65 -17.01
C ASP A 39 -0.42 -9.24 -17.03
N GLY A 40 -0.97 -8.79 -18.15
CA GLY A 40 -1.51 -7.44 -18.26
C GLY A 40 -2.64 -7.16 -17.28
N LYS A 41 -3.56 -8.11 -17.10
CA LYS A 41 -4.68 -7.95 -16.16
C LYS A 41 -4.21 -7.97 -14.72
N ILE A 42 -3.26 -8.82 -14.39
CA ILE A 42 -2.70 -8.93 -13.03
C ILE A 42 -1.94 -7.67 -12.69
N GLN A 43 -1.12 -7.15 -13.59
CA GLN A 43 -0.39 -5.91 -13.36
C GLN A 43 -1.33 -4.72 -13.16
N THR A 44 -2.39 -4.63 -13.96
CA THR A 44 -3.37 -3.55 -13.83
C THR A 44 -4.06 -3.61 -12.48
N ALA A 45 -4.51 -4.79 -12.05
CA ALA A 45 -5.15 -4.95 -10.75
C ALA A 45 -4.19 -4.63 -9.61
N MET A 46 -2.92 -5.04 -9.73
CA MET A 46 -1.90 -4.76 -8.73
C MET A 46 -1.66 -3.26 -8.59
N ILE A 47 -1.52 -2.55 -9.69
CA ILE A 47 -1.25 -1.10 -9.68
C ILE A 47 -2.43 -0.36 -9.06
N ILE A 48 -3.66 -0.69 -9.42
CA ILE A 48 -4.85 -0.06 -8.86
C ILE A 48 -4.93 -0.31 -7.36
N SER A 49 -4.74 -1.54 -6.92
CA SER A 49 -4.79 -1.89 -5.50
C SER A 49 -3.69 -1.19 -4.71
N ALA A 50 -2.47 -1.17 -5.23
CA ALA A 50 -1.35 -0.49 -4.59
C ALA A 50 -1.59 1.01 -4.50
N ALA A 51 -2.16 1.62 -5.54
CA ALA A 51 -2.46 3.05 -5.54
C ALA A 51 -3.53 3.39 -4.50
N LEU A 52 -4.54 2.54 -4.30
CA LEU A 52 -5.56 2.75 -3.28
C LEU A 52 -4.97 2.67 -1.88
N ILE A 53 -4.10 1.68 -1.61
CA ILE A 53 -3.43 1.56 -0.32
C ILE A 53 -2.54 2.78 -0.07
N GLU A 54 -1.76 3.19 -1.06
CA GLU A 54 -0.88 4.34 -0.95
C GLU A 54 -1.67 5.63 -0.72
N GLY A 55 -2.78 5.81 -1.42
CA GLY A 55 -3.65 6.98 -1.25
C GLY A 55 -4.20 7.06 0.16
N VAL A 56 -4.72 5.97 0.70
CA VAL A 56 -5.24 5.92 2.08
C VAL A 56 -4.12 6.19 3.07
N CYS A 57 -2.94 5.63 2.85
CA CYS A 57 -1.78 5.84 3.71
C CYS A 57 -1.35 7.31 3.73
N LEU A 58 -1.30 7.96 2.57
CA LEU A 58 -0.95 9.38 2.49
C LEU A 58 -1.94 10.24 3.24
N PHE A 59 -3.25 9.98 3.11
CA PHE A 59 -4.26 10.69 3.89
C PHE A 59 -4.08 10.46 5.38
N ALA A 60 -3.78 9.23 5.79
CA ALA A 60 -3.55 8.92 7.21
C ALA A 60 -2.34 9.70 7.75
N VAL A 61 -1.27 9.80 6.98
CA VAL A 61 -0.09 10.56 7.38
C VAL A 61 -0.41 12.04 7.50
N VAL A 62 -1.14 12.61 6.54
CA VAL A 62 -1.53 14.02 6.58
C VAL A 62 -2.40 14.29 7.81
N VAL A 63 -3.40 13.46 8.07
CA VAL A 63 -4.26 13.62 9.26
C VAL A 63 -3.44 13.53 10.54
N ALA A 64 -2.48 12.61 10.60
CA ALA A 64 -1.61 12.49 11.78
C ALA A 64 -0.79 13.77 12.01
N LEU A 65 -0.34 14.44 10.95
CA LEU A 65 0.48 15.64 11.05
C LEU A 65 -0.33 16.87 11.44
N ILE A 66 -1.57 16.98 10.99
CA ILE A 66 -2.39 18.18 11.22
C ILE A 66 -3.44 17.98 12.32
N GLY A 67 -3.70 16.78 12.71
CA GLY A 67 -4.73 16.42 13.70
C GLY A 67 -4.30 16.61 15.19
#